data_0e97f3e2e6164c55d29a60b1e2fac8c2
#
_entry.id   0e97f3e2e6164c55d29a60b1e2fac8c2
#
_cell.length_a   1.000
_cell.length_b   1.000
_cell.length_c   1.000
_cell.angle_alpha   90.00
_cell.angle_beta   90.00
_cell.angle_gamma   90.00
#
_symmetry.space_group_name_H-M   'P 1'
#
loop_
_entity.id
_entity.type
_entity.pdbx_description
1 polymer ?
#
loop_
_entity_poly.entity_id
_entity_poly.type
_entity_poly.pdbx_seq_one_letter_code
_entity_poly.pdbx_strand_id
1 'polypeptide(L)'
;MPTSRTKRSTAAALAALTLVVTAACSGSGGGTTTPETGSAPRSDVLAVKIDNVAAARPPTGLEKADIVYVEQVEVGLSRILAVYSSEVPSVVGPVRSARETDLELLRQFDEPTLAYSGAQSALRPSIEAAPLDALPPSKAPDAYFRSGDRTAPHNLYLRPEKIPHASTGVNAAEDIGLRFAEPPPGGTSADGRTVSYPSARFTFTWAADRDRWLVSMDGTPARTASGGRLGAATVVLQDVDVQPSRFRDRGGNTSPFSATVGAGSAAVLRDGKSYDVTWERNTAESATAFTTEDGKPMTFATGQIWIVLVPK
;
A
#
# COMPACT_ATOMS: atom_id res chain seq x y z
N MET A 1 -59.66 -12.57 -44.42
CA MET A 1 -60.50 -13.80 -44.29
C MET A 1 -59.64 -14.93 -43.76
N PRO A 2 -60.12 -15.85 -42.97
CA PRO A 2 -60.70 -15.64 -41.67
C PRO A 2 -60.03 -16.54 -40.57
N THR A 3 -60.25 -16.16 -39.33
CA THR A 3 -60.75 -16.95 -38.18
C THR A 3 -59.93 -18.17 -37.75
N SER A 4 -59.73 -18.48 -36.46
CA SER A 4 -60.58 -18.56 -35.29
C SER A 4 -59.72 -18.79 -34.06
N ARG A 5 -59.81 -18.17 -32.92
CA ARG A 5 -60.69 -18.38 -31.74
C ARG A 5 -60.73 -19.82 -31.20
N THR A 6 -60.26 -19.99 -29.99
CA THR A 6 -60.93 -20.66 -28.82
C THR A 6 -59.94 -20.65 -27.65
N LYS A 7 -60.13 -20.05 -26.54
CA LYS A 7 -61.00 -20.03 -25.35
C LYS A 7 -60.85 -21.25 -24.41
N ARG A 8 -60.67 -20.90 -23.13
CA ARG A 8 -61.11 -21.54 -21.84
C ARG A 8 -60.19 -22.65 -21.30
N SER A 9 -60.03 -22.87 -20.00
CA SER A 9 -60.66 -22.38 -18.79
C SER A 9 -59.80 -22.80 -17.57
N THR A 10 -59.76 -21.97 -16.59
CA THR A 10 -59.82 -22.13 -15.11
C THR A 10 -59.74 -23.52 -14.47
N ALA A 11 -58.93 -23.62 -13.42
CA ALA A 11 -59.38 -24.20 -12.14
C ALA A 11 -58.45 -23.77 -10.98
N ALA A 12 -59.09 -23.18 -9.99
CA ALA A 12 -58.57 -22.87 -8.66
C ALA A 12 -58.77 -24.08 -7.75
N ALA A 13 -57.85 -24.28 -6.81
CA ALA A 13 -58.13 -25.09 -5.63
C ALA A 13 -57.46 -24.48 -4.39
N LEU A 14 -58.26 -23.99 -3.48
CA LEU A 14 -57.96 -23.67 -2.07
C LEU A 14 -57.93 -24.96 -1.22
N ALA A 15 -57.06 -25.00 -0.20
CA ALA A 15 -57.28 -25.62 1.11
C ALA A 15 -56.11 -25.21 2.00
N ALA A 16 -56.26 -24.32 2.99
CA ALA A 16 -56.80 -24.46 4.36
C ALA A 16 -55.80 -25.16 5.31
N LEU A 17 -55.13 -24.33 6.14
CA LEU A 17 -55.16 -24.16 7.61
C LEU A 17 -54.99 -25.42 8.46
N THR A 18 -53.91 -25.46 9.27
CA THR A 18 -54.03 -25.85 10.71
C THR A 18 -52.91 -25.19 11.52
N LEU A 19 -53.36 -24.37 12.48
CA LEU A 19 -52.64 -23.90 13.67
C LEU A 19 -52.40 -25.05 14.62
N VAL A 20 -51.22 -25.16 15.21
CA VAL A 20 -51.02 -25.75 16.53
C VAL A 20 -50.21 -24.83 17.39
N VAL A 21 -50.87 -24.25 18.38
CA VAL A 21 -50.28 -23.51 19.51
C VAL A 21 -50.00 -24.50 20.61
N THR A 22 -48.78 -24.59 21.10
CA THR A 22 -48.49 -25.08 22.44
C THR A 22 -47.58 -24.10 23.16
N ALA A 23 -48.17 -23.48 24.16
CA ALA A 23 -47.47 -22.72 25.18
C ALA A 23 -46.99 -23.66 26.29
N ALA A 24 -45.77 -23.51 26.77
CA ALA A 24 -45.42 -23.88 28.16
C ALA A 24 -44.20 -23.12 28.63
N CYS A 25 -44.36 -22.45 29.62
CA CYS A 25 -43.77 -21.68 30.67
C CYS A 25 -42.30 -21.89 31.09
N SER A 26 -41.72 -20.75 31.42
CA SER A 26 -40.94 -20.35 32.61
C SER A 26 -39.56 -20.94 32.83
N GLY A 27 -38.60 -20.00 32.82
CA GLY A 27 -37.27 -20.11 33.41
C GLY A 27 -36.62 -18.74 33.44
N SER A 28 -36.71 -18.03 34.56
CA SER A 28 -35.99 -16.79 34.87
C SER A 28 -34.48 -16.98 34.80
N GLY A 29 -33.82 -16.14 34.07
CA GLY A 29 -32.38 -15.98 34.11
C GLY A 29 -32.04 -14.71 33.37
N GLY A 30 -32.10 -13.56 34.07
CA GLY A 30 -31.67 -12.29 33.53
C GLY A 30 -30.12 -12.27 33.32
N GLY A 31 -29.69 -12.49 32.10
CA GLY A 31 -28.40 -12.12 31.61
C GLY A 31 -28.58 -10.98 30.64
N THR A 32 -28.36 -9.77 31.07
CA THR A 32 -28.12 -8.62 30.19
C THR A 32 -26.85 -8.88 29.40
N THR A 33 -26.99 -9.50 28.24
CA THR A 33 -25.94 -9.44 27.22
C THR A 33 -25.93 -8.00 26.69
N THR A 34 -25.03 -7.22 27.24
CA THR A 34 -24.57 -6.00 26.59
C THR A 34 -24.15 -6.40 25.17
N PRO A 35 -24.62 -5.71 24.10
CA PRO A 35 -24.06 -5.95 22.79
C PRO A 35 -22.56 -5.62 22.91
N GLU A 36 -21.68 -6.61 22.74
CA GLU A 36 -20.30 -6.32 22.40
C GLU A 36 -20.36 -5.41 21.19
N THR A 37 -19.91 -4.19 21.39
CA THR A 37 -19.62 -3.27 20.32
C THR A 37 -18.54 -3.96 19.52
N GLY A 38 -18.93 -4.69 18.46
CA GLY A 38 -18.01 -5.29 17.53
C GLY A 38 -17.13 -4.15 17.02
N SER A 39 -15.86 -4.17 17.37
CA SER A 39 -14.90 -3.31 16.72
C SER A 39 -15.05 -3.56 15.23
N ALA A 40 -15.20 -2.48 14.45
CA ALA A 40 -15.22 -2.55 13.00
C ALA A 40 -14.04 -3.42 12.53
N PRO A 41 -14.19 -4.19 11.45
CA PRO A 41 -13.09 -4.96 10.90
C PRO A 41 -11.93 -4.02 10.66
N ARG A 42 -10.79 -4.30 11.29
CA ARG A 42 -9.56 -3.53 11.09
C ARG A 42 -8.99 -3.89 9.73
N SER A 43 -8.46 -2.89 9.05
CA SER A 43 -7.82 -3.09 7.76
C SER A 43 -6.74 -4.17 7.83
N ASP A 44 -6.71 -5.00 6.83
CA ASP A 44 -5.71 -6.04 6.64
C ASP A 44 -4.42 -5.50 6.01
N VAL A 45 -4.32 -4.19 5.80
CA VAL A 45 -3.17 -3.51 5.20
C VAL A 45 -2.38 -2.77 6.26
N LEU A 46 -1.11 -3.15 6.42
CA LEU A 46 -0.13 -2.47 7.25
C LEU A 46 0.83 -1.65 6.38
N ALA A 47 0.81 -0.34 6.52
CA ALA A 47 1.79 0.56 5.92
C ALA A 47 2.81 1.00 6.97
N VAL A 48 4.10 0.89 6.65
CA VAL A 48 5.19 1.29 7.56
C VAL A 48 6.07 2.32 6.88
N LYS A 49 6.23 3.47 7.52
CA LYS A 49 7.16 4.50 7.04
C LYS A 49 8.59 4.15 7.44
N ILE A 50 9.46 3.90 6.47
CA ILE A 50 10.82 3.42 6.64
C ILE A 50 11.82 4.51 6.27
N ASP A 51 12.85 4.66 7.10
CA ASP A 51 13.98 5.55 6.87
C ASP A 51 14.90 5.02 5.76
N ASN A 52 15.39 5.90 4.90
CA ASN A 52 16.22 5.48 3.77
C ASN A 52 17.53 6.28 3.60
N VAL A 53 18.00 6.94 4.63
CA VAL A 53 19.35 7.52 4.62
C VAL A 53 20.42 6.42 4.79
N ALA A 54 21.64 6.67 4.39
CA ALA A 54 22.74 5.69 4.45
C ALA A 54 22.90 5.07 5.86
N ALA A 55 22.76 5.87 6.92
CA ALA A 55 22.86 5.43 8.31
C ALA A 55 21.71 4.50 8.75
N ALA A 56 20.59 4.46 7.99
CA ALA A 56 19.43 3.62 8.25
C ALA A 56 19.47 2.28 7.49
N ARG A 57 20.42 2.08 6.59
CA ARG A 57 20.53 0.88 5.75
C ARG A 57 21.43 -0.19 6.35
N PRO A 58 21.17 -1.48 6.11
CA PRO A 58 20.07 -2.05 5.34
C PRO A 58 18.73 -1.98 6.11
N PRO A 59 17.58 -1.86 5.40
CA PRO A 59 16.27 -1.99 6.01
C PRO A 59 15.98 -3.43 6.44
N THR A 60 15.14 -3.60 7.44
CA THR A 60 14.66 -4.90 7.91
C THR A 60 13.22 -5.09 7.49
N GLY A 61 12.89 -6.26 6.94
CA GLY A 61 11.53 -6.65 6.58
C GLY A 61 11.02 -6.06 5.26
N LEU A 62 11.79 -5.21 4.58
CA LEU A 62 11.35 -4.55 3.33
C LEU A 62 11.12 -5.56 2.20
N GLU A 63 11.84 -6.67 2.20
CA GLU A 63 11.73 -7.74 1.20
C GLU A 63 10.38 -8.47 1.22
N LYS A 64 9.59 -8.29 2.29
CA LYS A 64 8.28 -8.91 2.48
C LYS A 64 7.11 -7.99 2.10
N ALA A 65 7.41 -6.72 1.81
CA ALA A 65 6.37 -5.77 1.40
C ALA A 65 5.77 -6.18 0.04
N ASP A 66 4.45 -6.03 -0.09
CA ASP A 66 3.75 -6.19 -1.36
C ASP A 66 4.05 -5.00 -2.28
N ILE A 67 4.00 -3.79 -1.71
CA ILE A 67 4.29 -2.55 -2.43
C ILE A 67 5.34 -1.76 -1.66
N VAL A 68 6.30 -1.20 -2.39
CA VAL A 68 7.32 -0.29 -1.88
C VAL A 68 7.19 1.04 -2.61
N TYR A 69 6.58 2.04 -1.96
CA TYR A 69 6.59 3.39 -2.48
C TYR A 69 7.89 4.10 -2.10
N VAL A 70 8.46 4.82 -3.04
CA VAL A 70 9.63 5.70 -2.83
C VAL A 70 9.22 7.12 -3.13
N GLU A 71 9.41 8.01 -2.18
CA GLU A 71 9.11 9.45 -2.32
C GLU A 71 10.30 10.32 -1.99
N GLN A 72 10.34 11.52 -2.57
CA GLN A 72 11.24 12.57 -2.14
C GLN A 72 10.78 13.16 -0.82
N VAL A 73 11.74 13.44 0.08
CA VAL A 73 11.49 14.17 1.32
C VAL A 73 12.42 15.39 1.43
N GLU A 74 12.47 16.03 2.58
CA GLU A 74 13.25 17.23 2.81
C GLU A 74 14.70 17.07 2.36
N VAL A 75 15.29 18.16 1.91
CA VAL A 75 16.70 18.26 1.43
C VAL A 75 17.00 17.33 0.26
N GLY A 76 15.96 16.90 -0.48
CA GLY A 76 16.12 15.98 -1.62
C GLY A 76 16.50 14.55 -1.25
N LEU A 77 16.36 14.18 0.01
CA LEU A 77 16.48 12.80 0.46
C LEU A 77 15.26 11.98 0.04
N SER A 78 15.29 10.68 0.27
CA SER A 78 14.16 9.78 0.03
C SER A 78 13.69 9.10 1.30
N ARG A 79 12.41 8.70 1.30
CA ARG A 79 11.82 7.77 2.26
C ARG A 79 11.04 6.69 1.55
N ILE A 80 10.81 5.62 2.28
CA ILE A 80 10.05 4.48 1.80
C ILE A 80 8.77 4.37 2.62
N LEU A 81 7.64 4.13 1.93
CA LEU A 81 6.41 3.64 2.53
C LEU A 81 6.23 2.19 2.06
N ALA A 82 6.43 1.24 2.97
CA ALA A 82 6.30 -0.18 2.70
C ALA A 82 4.91 -0.66 3.11
N VAL A 83 4.21 -1.34 2.20
CA VAL A 83 2.83 -1.83 2.40
C VAL A 83 2.84 -3.34 2.42
N TYR A 84 2.21 -3.91 3.44
CA TYR A 84 2.15 -5.33 3.73
C TYR A 84 0.69 -5.77 3.87
N SER A 85 0.34 -6.89 3.27
CA SER A 85 -0.92 -7.59 3.45
C SER A 85 -0.76 -9.10 3.24
N SER A 86 -0.03 -9.54 2.20
CA SER A 86 0.16 -10.96 1.92
C SER A 86 1.07 -11.65 2.96
N GLU A 87 2.15 -11.01 3.34
CA GLU A 87 3.10 -11.51 4.33
C GLU A 87 3.59 -10.36 5.22
N VAL A 88 3.48 -10.52 6.53
CA VAL A 88 3.94 -9.52 7.50
C VAL A 88 5.17 -10.06 8.23
N PRO A 89 6.33 -9.39 8.13
CA PRO A 89 7.54 -9.85 8.80
C PRO A 89 7.48 -9.63 10.33
N SER A 90 8.28 -10.36 11.09
CA SER A 90 8.36 -10.22 12.56
C SER A 90 8.91 -8.87 13.01
N VAL A 91 9.74 -8.23 12.19
CA VAL A 91 10.35 -6.91 12.48
C VAL A 91 10.41 -6.08 11.20
N VAL A 92 10.04 -4.81 11.31
CA VAL A 92 10.12 -3.82 10.21
C VAL A 92 10.86 -2.57 10.67
N GLY A 93 11.73 -2.03 9.82
CA GLY A 93 12.35 -0.73 10.07
C GLY A 93 13.69 -0.49 9.36
N PRO A 94 14.38 0.60 9.74
CA PRO A 94 14.04 1.55 10.80
C PRO A 94 12.82 2.42 10.47
N VAL A 95 11.91 2.54 11.43
CA VAL A 95 10.67 3.32 11.27
C VAL A 95 10.96 4.81 11.35
N ARG A 96 10.31 5.59 10.49
CA ARG A 96 10.55 7.04 10.35
C ARG A 96 9.24 7.85 10.33
N SER A 97 9.39 9.18 10.30
CA SER A 97 8.24 10.09 10.38
C SER A 97 7.41 10.09 9.10
N ALA A 98 6.09 10.13 9.28
CA ALA A 98 5.12 10.29 8.19
C ALA A 98 5.24 11.66 7.51
N ARG A 99 4.79 11.71 6.26
CA ARG A 99 4.71 12.89 5.41
C ARG A 99 3.29 13.06 4.86
N GLU A 100 3.00 14.23 4.32
CA GLU A 100 1.69 14.53 3.73
C GLU A 100 1.34 13.61 2.57
N THR A 101 2.32 13.26 1.73
CA THR A 101 2.18 12.30 0.63
C THR A 101 1.63 10.94 1.09
N ASP A 102 2.02 10.47 2.28
CA ASP A 102 1.52 9.19 2.81
C ASP A 102 0.01 9.18 2.97
N LEU A 103 -0.57 10.33 3.39
CA LEU A 103 -2.00 10.43 3.63
C LEU A 103 -2.80 10.33 2.34
N GLU A 104 -2.31 10.90 1.24
CA GLU A 104 -2.96 10.79 -0.05
C GLU A 104 -2.78 9.39 -0.65
N LEU A 105 -1.56 8.82 -0.58
CA LEU A 105 -1.28 7.47 -1.06
C LEU A 105 -2.16 6.42 -0.38
N LEU A 106 -2.30 6.50 0.93
CA LEU A 106 -2.97 5.47 1.71
C LEU A 106 -4.49 5.47 1.56
N ARG A 107 -5.10 6.54 1.04
CA ARG A 107 -6.54 6.56 0.75
C ARG A 107 -6.99 5.59 -0.35
N GLN A 108 -6.06 4.95 -1.06
CA GLN A 108 -6.38 3.85 -1.99
C GLN A 108 -6.80 2.58 -1.27
N PHE A 109 -6.42 2.44 0.00
CA PHE A 109 -6.74 1.28 0.82
C PHE A 109 -7.89 1.61 1.77
N ASP A 110 -8.65 0.60 2.15
CA ASP A 110 -9.77 0.76 3.09
C ASP A 110 -9.22 0.80 4.54
N GLU A 111 -9.18 2.00 5.12
CA GLU A 111 -8.71 2.27 6.48
C GLU A 111 -7.40 1.56 6.89
N PRO A 112 -6.29 1.69 6.14
CA PRO A 112 -5.05 0.98 6.43
C PRO A 112 -4.44 1.42 7.75
N THR A 113 -3.71 0.53 8.41
CA THR A 113 -2.88 0.88 9.57
C THR A 113 -1.60 1.56 9.10
N LEU A 114 -1.31 2.77 9.58
CA LEU A 114 -0.06 3.48 9.33
C LEU A 114 0.85 3.46 10.56
N ALA A 115 1.94 2.71 10.50
CA ALA A 115 3.00 2.70 11.51
C ALA A 115 4.11 3.69 11.13
N TYR A 116 4.40 4.63 12.03
CA TYR A 116 5.39 5.68 11.81
C TYR A 116 6.01 6.17 13.13
N SER A 117 7.21 6.77 13.09
CA SER A 117 7.91 7.17 14.31
C SER A 117 7.40 8.48 14.94
N GLY A 118 6.61 9.23 14.20
CA GLY A 118 6.09 10.55 14.56
C GLY A 118 5.84 11.39 13.32
N ALA A 119 5.38 12.62 13.50
CA ALA A 119 5.15 13.57 12.43
C ALA A 119 5.42 14.98 12.93
N GLN A 120 5.53 15.91 11.99
CA GLN A 120 5.55 17.33 12.31
C GLN A 120 4.26 17.71 13.03
N SER A 121 4.35 18.62 14.01
CA SER A 121 3.21 18.95 14.87
C SER A 121 1.99 19.46 14.08
N ALA A 122 2.22 20.26 13.05
CA ALA A 122 1.15 20.81 12.21
C ALA A 122 0.49 19.77 11.28
N LEU A 123 1.18 18.63 10.99
CA LEU A 123 0.62 17.55 10.19
C LEU A 123 -0.25 16.57 11.02
N ARG A 124 -0.06 16.53 12.35
CA ARG A 124 -0.79 15.59 13.21
C ARG A 124 -2.31 15.66 13.08
N PRO A 125 -2.95 16.85 13.08
CA PRO A 125 -4.41 16.94 12.89
C PRO A 125 -4.87 16.33 11.57
N SER A 126 -4.08 16.46 10.50
CA SER A 126 -4.40 15.83 9.20
C SER A 126 -4.27 14.32 9.25
N ILE A 127 -3.29 13.78 9.99
CA ILE A 127 -3.15 12.33 10.21
C ILE A 127 -4.34 11.80 11.04
N GLU A 128 -4.74 12.52 12.08
CA GLU A 128 -5.84 12.12 12.96
C GLU A 128 -7.21 12.16 12.25
N ALA A 129 -7.36 13.02 11.25
CA ALA A 129 -8.58 13.16 10.45
C ALA A 129 -8.58 12.24 9.20
N ALA A 130 -7.46 11.61 8.87
CA ALA A 130 -7.36 10.75 7.70
C ALA A 130 -8.07 9.39 7.93
N PRO A 131 -8.66 8.78 6.90
CA PRO A 131 -9.28 7.46 7.00
C PRO A 131 -8.20 6.36 7.08
N LEU A 132 -7.54 6.28 8.23
CA LEU A 132 -6.51 5.28 8.54
C LEU A 132 -6.35 5.11 10.05
N ASP A 133 -5.84 3.95 10.49
CA ASP A 133 -5.44 3.75 11.88
C ASP A 133 -4.00 4.24 12.06
N ALA A 134 -3.86 5.45 12.59
CA ALA A 134 -2.56 6.06 12.85
C ALA A 134 -1.90 5.47 14.10
N LEU A 135 -0.77 4.77 13.94
CA LEU A 135 -0.13 4.01 14.99
C LEU A 135 1.33 4.46 15.28
N PRO A 136 1.52 5.63 15.91
CA PRO A 136 2.84 6.04 16.39
C PRO A 136 3.24 5.30 17.70
N PRO A 137 4.50 5.38 18.14
CA PRO A 137 4.95 4.79 19.41
C PRO A 137 4.14 5.23 20.64
N SER A 138 3.54 6.40 20.61
CA SER A 138 2.68 6.88 21.71
C SER A 138 1.35 6.14 21.83
N LYS A 139 0.86 5.53 20.75
CA LYS A 139 -0.36 4.72 20.74
C LYS A 139 -0.10 3.22 20.91
N ALA A 140 1.06 2.74 20.51
CA ALA A 140 1.45 1.32 20.59
C ALA A 140 2.89 1.16 21.13
N PRO A 141 3.20 1.57 22.37
CA PRO A 141 4.56 1.58 22.89
C PRO A 141 5.22 0.20 22.88
N ASP A 142 4.46 -0.87 23.10
CA ASP A 142 4.96 -2.24 23.15
C ASP A 142 5.32 -2.82 21.77
N ALA A 143 4.78 -2.23 20.71
CA ALA A 143 5.07 -2.62 19.33
C ALA A 143 6.40 -2.04 18.84
N TYR A 144 6.92 -1.00 19.46
CA TYR A 144 8.15 -0.34 19.03
C TYR A 144 9.31 -0.63 19.97
N PHE A 145 10.51 -0.73 19.41
CA PHE A 145 11.73 -0.84 20.16
C PHE A 145 12.89 -0.15 19.45
N ARG A 146 13.93 0.18 20.19
CA ARG A 146 15.19 0.69 19.62
C ARG A 146 16.24 -0.39 19.63
N SER A 147 16.85 -0.65 18.47
CA SER A 147 18.02 -1.51 18.35
C SER A 147 19.28 -0.78 18.86
N GLY A 148 20.19 -1.51 19.48
CA GLY A 148 21.51 -1.01 19.83
C GLY A 148 22.50 -0.92 18.67
N ASP A 149 22.17 -1.49 17.51
CA ASP A 149 23.09 -1.60 16.37
C ASP A 149 23.31 -0.29 15.62
N ARG A 150 22.48 0.71 15.88
CA ARG A 150 22.53 2.03 15.22
C ARG A 150 22.20 3.15 16.21
N THR A 151 22.68 4.34 15.89
CA THR A 151 22.34 5.53 16.68
C THR A 151 20.95 6.06 16.32
N ALA A 152 20.26 6.64 17.33
CA ALA A 152 19.03 7.38 17.07
C ALA A 152 19.30 8.56 16.11
N PRO A 153 18.37 8.86 15.20
CA PRO A 153 16.98 8.36 15.10
C PRO A 153 16.81 7.15 14.17
N HIS A 154 17.88 6.54 13.67
CA HIS A 154 17.90 5.52 12.62
C HIS A 154 17.77 4.07 13.16
N ASN A 155 17.26 3.89 14.38
CA ASN A 155 17.26 2.63 15.11
C ASN A 155 15.92 2.26 15.75
N LEU A 156 14.81 2.87 15.33
CA LEU A 156 13.47 2.52 15.78
C LEU A 156 12.88 1.43 14.90
N TYR A 157 12.40 0.36 15.48
CA TYR A 157 11.81 -0.78 14.76
C TYR A 157 10.41 -1.09 15.27
N LEU A 158 9.60 -1.70 14.43
CA LEU A 158 8.26 -2.19 14.72
C LEU A 158 8.28 -3.72 14.83
N ARG A 159 7.51 -4.25 15.78
CA ARG A 159 7.08 -5.66 15.85
C ARG A 159 5.62 -5.73 15.43
N PRO A 160 5.32 -6.09 14.19
CA PRO A 160 3.94 -6.13 13.70
C PRO A 160 3.01 -7.05 14.50
N GLU A 161 3.51 -8.14 15.06
CA GLU A 161 2.72 -9.05 15.90
C GLU A 161 2.16 -8.39 17.19
N LYS A 162 2.65 -7.20 17.56
CA LYS A 162 2.18 -6.42 18.71
C LYS A 162 1.10 -5.40 18.36
N ILE A 163 0.75 -5.28 17.09
CA ILE A 163 -0.32 -4.39 16.66
C ILE A 163 -1.49 -5.21 16.13
N PRO A 164 -2.74 -4.76 16.42
CA PRO A 164 -3.92 -5.45 15.93
C PRO A 164 -4.07 -5.17 14.43
N HIS A 165 -3.68 -6.09 13.62
CA HIS A 165 -3.96 -6.15 12.18
C HIS A 165 -3.99 -7.63 11.78
N ALA A 166 -4.65 -7.93 10.70
CA ALA A 166 -4.65 -9.26 10.11
C ALA A 166 -3.87 -9.21 8.79
N SER A 167 -3.20 -10.30 8.44
CA SER A 167 -2.72 -10.52 7.08
C SER A 167 -3.80 -11.33 6.35
N THR A 168 -4.25 -10.86 5.20
CA THR A 168 -5.23 -11.57 4.37
C THR A 168 -4.60 -12.70 3.57
N GLY A 169 -3.28 -12.70 3.40
CA GLY A 169 -2.58 -13.54 2.44
C GLY A 169 -2.74 -13.08 0.98
N VAL A 170 -3.50 -12.00 0.74
CA VAL A 170 -3.66 -11.38 -0.58
C VAL A 170 -2.64 -10.26 -0.73
N ASN A 171 -2.12 -10.08 -1.93
CA ASN A 171 -1.17 -9.00 -2.21
C ASN A 171 -1.91 -7.65 -2.24
N ALA A 172 -1.47 -6.69 -1.43
CA ALA A 172 -2.07 -5.37 -1.35
C ALA A 172 -2.12 -4.60 -2.69
N ALA A 173 -1.30 -4.99 -3.66
CA ALA A 173 -1.35 -4.42 -5.01
C ALA A 173 -2.65 -4.78 -5.74
N GLU A 174 -3.25 -5.94 -5.47
CA GLU A 174 -4.53 -6.33 -6.05
C GLU A 174 -5.68 -5.48 -5.52
N ASP A 175 -5.63 -5.08 -4.24
CA ASP A 175 -6.64 -4.24 -3.61
C ASP A 175 -6.73 -2.85 -4.27
N ILE A 176 -5.61 -2.33 -4.75
CA ILE A 176 -5.55 -1.07 -5.50
C ILE A 176 -5.62 -1.26 -7.03
N GLY A 177 -6.10 -2.42 -7.49
CA GLY A 177 -6.41 -2.68 -8.89
C GLY A 177 -5.22 -2.99 -9.79
N LEU A 178 -4.03 -3.21 -9.26
CA LEU A 178 -2.89 -3.70 -10.04
C LEU A 178 -3.08 -5.18 -10.34
N ARG A 179 -3.10 -5.55 -11.61
CA ARG A 179 -3.41 -6.92 -12.05
C ARG A 179 -2.15 -7.69 -12.38
N PHE A 180 -1.94 -8.81 -11.71
CA PHE A 180 -0.89 -9.76 -12.05
C PHE A 180 -1.33 -10.62 -13.24
N ALA A 181 -0.58 -10.56 -14.33
CA ALA A 181 -0.83 -11.36 -15.54
C ALA A 181 0.40 -11.38 -16.44
N GLU A 182 0.32 -12.14 -17.53
CA GLU A 182 1.34 -12.14 -18.59
C GLU A 182 1.64 -10.72 -19.08
N PRO A 183 2.89 -10.44 -19.51
CA PRO A 183 3.27 -9.13 -20.02
C PRO A 183 2.45 -8.75 -21.25
N PRO A 184 2.03 -7.48 -21.38
CA PRO A 184 1.40 -7.03 -22.61
C PRO A 184 2.39 -7.13 -23.77
N PRO A 185 1.90 -7.19 -25.02
CA PRO A 185 2.77 -7.14 -26.19
C PRO A 185 3.57 -5.82 -26.22
N GLY A 186 4.74 -5.84 -26.85
CA GLY A 186 5.60 -4.66 -26.94
C GLY A 186 6.60 -4.57 -25.80
N GLY A 187 6.91 -3.35 -25.37
CA GLY A 187 8.00 -3.07 -24.45
C GLY A 187 9.36 -3.14 -25.10
N THR A 188 10.27 -2.29 -24.67
CA THR A 188 11.66 -2.26 -25.15
C THR A 188 12.56 -2.97 -24.14
N SER A 189 13.56 -3.74 -24.63
CA SER A 189 14.56 -4.35 -23.75
C SER A 189 15.24 -3.29 -22.90
N ALA A 190 15.41 -3.57 -21.62
CA ALA A 190 16.01 -2.66 -20.66
C ALA A 190 16.88 -3.41 -19.65
N ASP A 191 18.16 -3.06 -19.59
CA ASP A 191 19.09 -3.64 -18.62
C ASP A 191 19.05 -2.90 -17.27
N GLY A 192 18.57 -1.66 -17.26
CA GLY A 192 18.48 -0.87 -16.04
C GLY A 192 17.82 0.49 -16.23
N ARG A 193 17.43 1.08 -15.13
CA ARG A 193 16.92 2.46 -15.03
C ARG A 193 17.41 3.10 -13.74
N THR A 194 17.67 4.40 -13.81
CA THR A 194 18.09 5.19 -12.65
C THR A 194 17.15 6.37 -12.45
N VAL A 195 16.71 6.55 -11.21
CA VAL A 195 15.98 7.74 -10.74
C VAL A 195 16.85 8.48 -9.76
N SER A 196 16.93 9.81 -9.92
CA SER A 196 17.70 10.69 -9.04
C SER A 196 16.79 11.74 -8.41
N TYR A 197 16.89 11.86 -7.11
CA TYR A 197 16.46 13.01 -6.32
C TYR A 197 17.68 13.88 -6.05
N PRO A 198 17.54 15.13 -5.58
CA PRO A 198 18.70 16.01 -5.32
C PRO A 198 19.77 15.39 -4.40
N SER A 199 19.38 14.53 -3.44
CA SER A 199 20.30 13.91 -2.48
C SER A 199 20.09 12.40 -2.30
N ALA A 200 19.42 11.74 -3.24
CA ALA A 200 19.24 10.29 -3.22
C ALA A 200 19.12 9.74 -4.65
N ARG A 201 19.53 8.49 -4.85
CA ARG A 201 19.48 7.84 -6.16
C ARG A 201 19.11 6.38 -6.02
N PHE A 202 18.20 5.92 -6.89
CA PHE A 202 17.83 4.53 -7.03
C PHE A 202 18.23 4.03 -8.43
N THR A 203 18.87 2.88 -8.49
CA THR A 203 19.15 2.19 -9.75
C THR A 203 18.53 0.81 -9.67
N PHE A 204 17.75 0.48 -10.68
CA PHE A 204 17.13 -0.83 -10.89
C PHE A 204 17.85 -1.51 -12.05
N THR A 205 18.42 -2.69 -11.82
CA THR A 205 19.17 -3.45 -12.83
C THR A 205 18.52 -4.82 -13.00
N TRP A 206 18.22 -5.19 -14.23
CA TRP A 206 17.63 -6.51 -14.52
C TRP A 206 18.63 -7.62 -14.25
N ALA A 207 18.19 -8.64 -13.55
CA ALA A 207 18.95 -9.86 -13.29
C ALA A 207 18.14 -11.06 -13.81
N ALA A 208 18.43 -11.48 -15.04
CA ALA A 208 17.70 -12.53 -15.72
C ALA A 208 17.82 -13.90 -15.01
N ASP A 209 18.91 -14.14 -14.27
CA ASP A 209 19.12 -15.35 -13.46
C ASP A 209 18.20 -15.40 -12.22
N ARG A 210 17.52 -14.31 -11.90
CA ARG A 210 16.67 -14.14 -10.72
C ARG A 210 15.25 -13.67 -11.04
N ASP A 211 14.96 -13.38 -12.29
CA ASP A 211 13.70 -12.76 -12.75
C ASP A 211 13.30 -11.54 -11.91
N ARG A 212 14.29 -10.66 -11.62
CA ARG A 212 14.07 -9.50 -10.73
C ARG A 212 14.88 -8.28 -11.15
N TRP A 213 14.33 -7.13 -10.86
CA TRP A 213 15.00 -5.83 -10.91
C TRP A 213 15.73 -5.61 -9.59
N LEU A 214 17.04 -5.81 -9.57
CA LEU A 214 17.88 -5.62 -8.39
C LEU A 214 18.03 -4.13 -8.07
N VAL A 215 17.83 -3.78 -6.81
CA VAL A 215 17.87 -2.39 -6.34
C VAL A 215 19.28 -2.01 -5.89
N SER A 216 19.74 -0.83 -6.30
CA SER A 216 20.87 -0.14 -5.70
C SER A 216 20.44 1.25 -5.23
N MET A 217 20.96 1.69 -4.08
CA MET A 217 20.67 2.98 -3.48
C MET A 217 21.98 3.76 -3.32
N ASP A 218 22.03 4.95 -3.87
CA ASP A 218 23.22 5.84 -3.87
C ASP A 218 24.49 5.13 -4.37
N GLY A 219 24.33 4.31 -5.43
CA GLY A 219 25.43 3.55 -6.03
C GLY A 219 25.81 2.26 -5.28
N THR A 220 25.21 1.98 -4.12
CA THR A 220 25.48 0.79 -3.33
C THR A 220 24.38 -0.25 -3.55
N PRO A 221 24.72 -1.53 -3.79
CA PRO A 221 23.75 -2.62 -3.86
C PRO A 221 22.89 -2.70 -2.61
N ALA A 222 21.58 -2.53 -2.74
CA ALA A 222 20.65 -2.62 -1.62
C ALA A 222 20.52 -4.07 -1.14
N ARG A 223 20.56 -4.27 0.17
CA ARG A 223 20.49 -5.58 0.81
C ARG A 223 19.38 -5.61 1.86
N THR A 224 18.92 -6.80 2.18
CA THR A 224 18.09 -7.06 3.36
C THR A 224 18.96 -7.13 4.62
N ALA A 225 18.37 -7.04 5.79
CA ALA A 225 19.09 -7.23 7.06
C ALA A 225 19.73 -8.63 7.17
N SER A 226 19.17 -9.65 6.49
CA SER A 226 19.75 -11.00 6.39
C SER A 226 20.86 -11.14 5.35
N GLY A 227 21.22 -10.04 4.66
CA GLY A 227 22.31 -10.00 3.67
C GLY A 227 21.92 -10.30 2.22
N GLY A 228 20.66 -10.73 1.96
CA GLY A 228 20.14 -10.94 0.61
C GLY A 228 20.08 -9.63 -0.21
N ARG A 229 20.00 -9.74 -1.54
CA ARG A 229 19.80 -8.59 -2.42
C ARG A 229 18.34 -8.19 -2.44
N LEU A 230 18.06 -6.89 -2.28
CA LEU A 230 16.73 -6.36 -2.57
C LEU A 230 16.47 -6.34 -4.07
N GLY A 231 15.25 -6.70 -4.44
CA GLY A 231 14.81 -6.72 -5.84
C GLY A 231 13.30 -6.80 -5.93
N ALA A 232 12.75 -6.29 -7.02
CA ALA A 232 11.34 -6.23 -7.33
C ALA A 232 10.99 -7.12 -8.54
N ALA A 233 9.79 -7.67 -8.57
CA ALA A 233 9.23 -8.30 -9.76
C ALA A 233 8.87 -7.24 -10.81
N THR A 234 8.32 -6.12 -10.35
CA THR A 234 7.97 -4.97 -11.19
C THR A 234 8.45 -3.67 -10.53
N VAL A 235 8.90 -2.72 -11.35
CA VAL A 235 9.20 -1.35 -10.93
C VAL A 235 8.38 -0.38 -11.77
N VAL A 236 7.66 0.50 -11.11
CA VAL A 236 6.93 1.62 -11.73
C VAL A 236 7.68 2.90 -11.44
N LEU A 237 8.10 3.61 -12.47
CA LEU A 237 8.66 4.95 -12.39
C LEU A 237 7.53 5.92 -12.77
N GLN A 238 6.86 6.45 -11.76
CA GLN A 238 5.66 7.28 -11.93
C GLN A 238 6.03 8.76 -11.87
N ASP A 239 5.92 9.47 -12.99
CA ASP A 239 6.17 10.91 -13.04
C ASP A 239 5.05 11.67 -12.31
N VAL A 240 5.41 12.43 -11.29
CA VAL A 240 4.47 13.18 -10.45
C VAL A 240 4.87 14.62 -10.28
N ASP A 241 3.89 15.49 -10.05
CA ASP A 241 4.17 16.88 -9.67
C ASP A 241 4.59 16.91 -8.20
N VAL A 242 5.77 17.48 -7.93
CA VAL A 242 6.28 17.68 -6.58
C VAL A 242 6.18 19.14 -6.21
N GLN A 243 5.40 19.45 -5.19
CA GLN A 243 5.11 20.80 -4.73
C GLN A 243 5.62 21.02 -3.31
N PRO A 244 5.96 22.26 -2.93
CA PRO A 244 6.25 22.57 -1.54
C PRO A 244 4.97 22.42 -0.70
N SER A 245 5.01 21.54 0.30
CA SER A 245 3.96 21.42 1.29
C SER A 245 3.95 22.64 2.23
N ARG A 246 2.83 22.91 2.88
CA ARG A 246 2.74 23.89 3.99
C ARG A 246 3.50 23.45 5.24
N PHE A 247 3.95 22.20 5.30
CA PHE A 247 4.63 21.63 6.44
C PHE A 247 6.17 21.75 6.31
N ARG A 248 6.85 21.85 7.47
CA ARG A 248 8.31 21.95 7.55
C ARG A 248 8.87 20.95 8.56
N ASP A 249 10.07 20.45 8.35
CA ASP A 249 10.76 19.63 9.34
C ASP A 249 11.26 20.46 10.54
N ARG A 250 11.90 19.81 11.51
CA ARG A 250 12.47 20.48 12.68
C ARG A 250 13.60 21.45 12.32
N GLY A 251 14.26 21.23 11.21
CA GLY A 251 15.33 22.10 10.68
C GLY A 251 14.77 23.30 9.90
N GLY A 252 13.45 23.43 9.77
CA GLY A 252 12.81 24.49 8.99
C GLY A 252 12.73 24.22 7.49
N ASN A 253 13.20 23.06 7.02
CA ASN A 253 13.13 22.70 5.61
C ASN A 253 11.68 22.39 5.22
N THR A 254 11.21 22.94 4.10
CA THR A 254 9.87 22.66 3.57
C THR A 254 9.82 21.20 3.12
N SER A 255 8.79 20.46 3.59
CA SER A 255 8.53 19.10 3.11
C SER A 255 8.02 19.17 1.68
N PRO A 256 8.52 18.35 0.75
CA PRO A 256 7.87 18.19 -0.54
C PRO A 256 6.57 17.37 -0.39
N PHE A 257 5.60 17.65 -1.25
CA PHE A 257 4.40 16.88 -1.44
C PHE A 257 4.38 16.33 -2.87
N SER A 258 4.40 15.03 -3.00
CA SER A 258 4.28 14.35 -4.30
C SER A 258 2.81 14.09 -4.58
N ALA A 259 2.24 14.78 -5.56
CA ALA A 259 0.84 14.63 -5.93
C ALA A 259 0.63 13.28 -6.65
N THR A 260 -0.18 12.42 -6.06
CA THR A 260 -0.50 11.09 -6.60
C THR A 260 -1.92 10.98 -7.15
N VAL A 261 -2.71 12.06 -7.03
CA VAL A 261 -3.99 12.24 -7.68
C VAL A 261 -3.78 13.08 -8.92
N GLY A 262 -4.33 12.65 -10.05
CA GLY A 262 -4.19 13.30 -11.35
C GLY A 262 -3.82 12.31 -12.43
N ALA A 263 -3.01 12.73 -13.39
CA ALA A 263 -2.57 11.91 -14.50
C ALA A 263 -1.16 12.30 -14.96
N GLY A 264 -0.47 11.38 -15.60
CA GLY A 264 0.88 11.62 -16.10
C GLY A 264 1.44 10.44 -16.88
N SER A 265 2.72 10.52 -17.20
CA SER A 265 3.50 9.42 -17.78
C SER A 265 4.11 8.54 -16.67
N ALA A 266 4.35 7.29 -17.01
CA ALA A 266 5.14 6.38 -16.20
C ALA A 266 5.88 5.37 -17.09
N ALA A 267 6.94 4.78 -16.54
CA ALA A 267 7.57 3.61 -17.14
C ALA A 267 7.40 2.41 -16.21
N VAL A 268 6.94 1.29 -16.77
CA VAL A 268 6.81 0.03 -16.02
C VAL A 268 7.91 -0.93 -16.47
N LEU A 269 8.76 -1.32 -15.52
CA LEU A 269 9.84 -2.27 -15.73
C LEU A 269 9.41 -3.64 -15.25
N ARG A 270 9.34 -4.62 -16.15
CA ARG A 270 9.06 -6.02 -15.83
C ARG A 270 9.73 -6.94 -16.86
N ASP A 271 10.11 -8.12 -16.45
CA ASP A 271 10.64 -9.18 -17.34
C ASP A 271 11.77 -8.71 -18.27
N GLY A 272 12.67 -7.85 -17.78
CA GLY A 272 13.78 -7.29 -18.55
C GLY A 272 13.37 -6.28 -19.63
N LYS A 273 12.15 -5.74 -19.54
CA LYS A 273 11.61 -4.75 -20.49
C LYS A 273 11.12 -3.50 -19.76
N SER A 274 11.05 -2.41 -20.50
CA SER A 274 10.42 -1.15 -20.12
C SER A 274 9.21 -0.89 -21.02
N TYR A 275 8.09 -0.57 -20.41
CA TYR A 275 6.84 -0.18 -21.07
C TYR A 275 6.53 1.27 -20.71
N ASP A 276 6.41 2.13 -21.71
CA ASP A 276 5.93 3.48 -21.52
C ASP A 276 4.41 3.44 -21.39
N VAL A 277 3.88 4.06 -20.36
CA VAL A 277 2.46 4.03 -20.01
C VAL A 277 1.99 5.39 -19.53
N THR A 278 0.69 5.61 -19.55
CA THR A 278 0.05 6.70 -18.81
C THR A 278 -0.50 6.19 -17.50
N TRP A 279 -0.48 7.03 -16.47
CA TRP A 279 -1.18 6.75 -15.24
C TRP A 279 -2.28 7.77 -15.00
N GLU A 280 -3.36 7.33 -14.35
CA GLU A 280 -4.49 8.17 -13.97
C GLU A 280 -5.03 7.73 -12.60
N ARG A 281 -5.28 8.70 -11.73
CA ARG A 281 -5.94 8.52 -10.43
C ARG A 281 -6.85 9.72 -10.19
N ASN A 282 -8.15 9.53 -10.35
CA ASN A 282 -9.12 10.62 -10.39
C ASN A 282 -9.42 11.23 -9.02
N THR A 283 -9.38 10.43 -7.97
CA THR A 283 -9.54 10.86 -6.56
C THR A 283 -8.54 10.12 -5.68
N ALA A 284 -8.38 10.58 -4.45
CA ALA A 284 -7.47 9.92 -3.51
C ALA A 284 -7.92 8.50 -3.13
N GLU A 285 -9.21 8.20 -3.20
CA GLU A 285 -9.79 6.87 -2.94
C GLU A 285 -9.73 5.94 -4.16
N SER A 286 -9.51 6.51 -5.33
CA SER A 286 -9.44 5.68 -6.55
C SER A 286 -8.13 4.91 -6.60
N ALA A 287 -8.19 3.71 -7.18
CA ALA A 287 -7.03 2.99 -7.66
C ALA A 287 -6.27 3.81 -8.72
N THR A 288 -4.96 3.62 -8.81
CA THR A 288 -4.16 4.19 -9.90
C THR A 288 -4.22 3.25 -11.11
N ALA A 289 -4.81 3.71 -12.20
CA ALA A 289 -4.81 2.99 -13.47
C ALA A 289 -3.51 3.27 -14.23
N PHE A 290 -2.92 2.22 -14.81
CA PHE A 290 -1.80 2.31 -15.73
C PHE A 290 -2.22 1.76 -17.09
N THR A 291 -2.04 2.54 -18.14
CA THR A 291 -2.53 2.23 -19.48
C THR A 291 -1.39 2.29 -20.50
N THR A 292 -1.23 1.24 -21.28
CA THR A 292 -0.24 1.14 -22.36
C THR A 292 -0.58 2.08 -23.53
N GLU A 293 0.36 2.35 -24.43
CA GLU A 293 0.16 3.22 -25.58
C GLU A 293 -1.00 2.80 -26.49
N ASP A 294 -1.31 1.50 -26.55
CA ASP A 294 -2.45 0.96 -27.32
C ASP A 294 -3.79 1.01 -26.54
N GLY A 295 -3.82 1.69 -25.40
CA GLY A 295 -5.03 1.92 -24.60
C GLY A 295 -5.49 0.75 -23.75
N LYS A 296 -4.65 -0.28 -23.55
CA LYS A 296 -4.97 -1.42 -22.70
C LYS A 296 -4.42 -1.26 -21.27
N PRO A 297 -5.06 -1.87 -20.28
CA PRO A 297 -4.51 -1.90 -18.93
C PRO A 297 -3.13 -2.54 -18.92
N MET A 298 -2.18 -1.90 -18.25
CA MET A 298 -0.87 -2.49 -17.96
C MET A 298 -1.01 -3.62 -16.95
N THR A 299 -0.30 -4.73 -17.18
CA THR A 299 -0.22 -5.86 -16.26
C THR A 299 1.13 -5.92 -15.57
N PHE A 300 1.17 -6.52 -14.37
CA PHE A 300 2.33 -6.57 -13.51
C PHE A 300 2.82 -8.01 -13.33
N ALA A 301 4.12 -8.20 -13.13
CA ALA A 301 4.67 -9.50 -12.77
C ALA A 301 4.34 -9.83 -11.30
N THR A 302 4.00 -11.09 -11.03
CA THR A 302 3.64 -11.54 -9.67
C THR A 302 4.79 -11.32 -8.68
N GLY A 303 4.49 -10.72 -7.55
CA GLY A 303 5.43 -10.45 -6.47
C GLY A 303 5.50 -8.98 -6.06
N GLN A 304 6.59 -8.59 -5.42
CA GLN A 304 6.79 -7.24 -4.91
C GLN A 304 6.85 -6.20 -6.04
N ILE A 305 6.10 -5.11 -5.88
CA ILE A 305 6.11 -3.96 -6.79
C ILE A 305 6.78 -2.77 -6.09
N TRP A 306 7.72 -2.12 -6.77
CA TRP A 306 8.24 -0.82 -6.36
C TRP A 306 7.60 0.28 -7.20
N ILE A 307 7.04 1.29 -6.54
CA ILE A 307 6.47 2.47 -7.18
C ILE A 307 7.31 3.68 -6.74
N VAL A 308 8.08 4.21 -7.67
CA VAL A 308 8.97 5.34 -7.43
C VAL A 308 8.30 6.61 -7.94
N LEU A 309 8.01 7.55 -7.04
CA LEU A 309 7.44 8.84 -7.39
C LEU A 309 8.55 9.74 -7.91
N VAL A 310 8.59 9.92 -9.23
CA VAL A 310 9.64 10.67 -9.94
C VAL A 310 9.18 12.11 -10.10
N PRO A 311 9.91 13.10 -9.58
CA PRO A 311 9.62 14.51 -9.86
C PRO A 311 9.73 14.81 -11.36
N LYS A 312 8.69 15.48 -11.92
CA LYS A 312 8.70 15.99 -13.30
C LYS A 312 9.69 17.11 -13.48
#